data_fc7d253b590df042e162d675f54c698f
#
_entry.id   fc7d253b590df042e162d675f54c698f
#
_cell.length_a   1.000
_cell.length_b   1.000
_cell.length_c   1.000
_cell.angle_alpha   90.00
_cell.angle_beta   90.00
_cell.angle_gamma   90.00
#
_symmetry.space_group_name_H-M   'P 1'
#
loop_
_entity.id
_entity.type
_entity.pdbx_description
1 polymer ?
#
loop_
_entity_poly.entity_id
_entity_poly.type
_entity_poly.pdbx_seq_one_letter_code
_entity_poly.pdbx_strand_id
1 'polypeptide(L)'
;MNFIYNGSEINQKTILGHPSGLYVLFFTEMWERFSYYGMRAILVLFLVSSFTEGGWGWERSEALSLYALYTGLVYVTPIFGGLIADQILGYRNAIIIGALVMTLGHAAMALEVFYDFFLYVGLICLIIGNGLFKPNISSIVGKLYKTEGQDKDAGYTIFYMGINSGAFLGILLCGYIGENEGWHYGFGLAGIFMFLGMLQFYYAQNIFGSIGVFNKNNSKQKVVNESSSKDLSSKIIFERLMVIIIFSFCTIFFWWAFEQAGGSMTIFASDYTNRYLEGSGALIFKIFNSLITIVPMLILSYIIYLLTLKIYSSFKLSSIYLILSFIVIWFIVIWMLNKEFNNETTEVPASWFATLNSLFIIVFAPLISKIWQSKYNISGPFKFGFGLILLAIGFAFLAYGSIDIPLGAKTASVSMIYLIFAYYFHTMGELFVSPVGLSYVSKLAPKNLVGLMFGVWFVANFIANTAAGFTGSFIDPIVEVYGMSFFFLIFAIIPTFAGFLMLISNKKIVKMMHGIN
;
A
#
# COMPACT_ATOMS: atom_id res chain seq x y z
N MET A 1 23.43 7.39 -30.94
CA MET A 1 22.24 6.53 -30.80
C MET A 1 21.09 7.35 -30.18
N ASN A 2 19.94 7.42 -30.84
CA ASN A 2 18.77 8.04 -30.22
C ASN A 2 18.15 7.06 -29.23
N PHE A 3 18.46 7.19 -27.96
CA PHE A 3 17.81 6.40 -26.92
C PHE A 3 16.32 6.74 -26.86
N ILE A 4 15.46 5.73 -26.81
CA ILE A 4 14.00 5.89 -26.67
C ILE A 4 13.68 6.34 -25.25
N TYR A 5 14.34 5.71 -24.25
CA TYR A 5 14.17 6.01 -22.83
C TYR A 5 15.44 6.64 -22.24
N ASN A 6 15.31 7.28 -21.07
CA ASN A 6 16.46 7.77 -20.31
C ASN A 6 17.19 6.59 -19.62
N GLY A 7 18.47 6.77 -19.30
CA GLY A 7 19.29 5.76 -18.65
C GLY A 7 20.37 5.19 -19.56
N SER A 8 20.92 4.03 -19.16
CA SER A 8 21.99 3.35 -19.91
C SER A 8 21.46 2.65 -21.17
N GLU A 9 22.38 2.13 -22.01
CA GLU A 9 22.03 1.32 -23.18
C GLU A 9 21.19 0.08 -22.83
N ILE A 10 21.45 -0.53 -21.67
CA ILE A 10 20.70 -1.69 -21.21
C ILE A 10 19.24 -1.34 -20.92
N ASN A 11 18.98 -0.10 -20.48
CA ASN A 11 17.61 0.37 -20.25
C ASN A 11 16.81 0.53 -21.56
N GLN A 12 17.47 0.59 -22.71
CA GLN A 12 16.80 0.63 -24.03
C GLN A 12 16.28 -0.76 -24.47
N LYS A 13 16.76 -1.84 -23.84
CA LYS A 13 16.21 -3.19 -24.06
C LYS A 13 14.84 -3.28 -23.43
N THR A 14 13.81 -3.29 -24.26
CA THR A 14 12.43 -3.25 -23.79
C THR A 14 11.91 -4.64 -23.40
N ILE A 15 11.00 -4.65 -22.44
CA ILE A 15 10.18 -5.79 -22.02
C ILE A 15 8.73 -5.32 -22.11
N LEU A 16 7.89 -6.02 -22.85
CA LEU A 16 6.48 -5.64 -23.06
C LEU A 16 6.30 -4.16 -23.46
N GLY A 17 7.23 -3.62 -24.26
CA GLY A 17 7.19 -2.22 -24.73
C GLY A 17 7.79 -1.18 -23.79
N HIS A 18 8.19 -1.54 -22.57
CA HIS A 18 8.74 -0.62 -21.56
C HIS A 18 10.21 -0.88 -21.26
N PRO A 19 10.97 0.13 -20.76
CA PRO A 19 12.39 -0.01 -20.50
C PRO A 19 12.68 -1.07 -19.42
N SER A 20 13.76 -1.83 -19.58
CA SER A 20 14.12 -2.90 -18.62
C SER A 20 14.36 -2.39 -17.20
N GLY A 21 14.79 -1.13 -17.03
CA GLY A 21 14.92 -0.48 -15.72
C GLY A 21 13.59 -0.31 -14.98
N LEU A 22 12.46 -0.22 -15.69
CA LEU A 22 11.14 -0.21 -15.05
C LEU A 22 10.90 -1.50 -14.26
N TYR A 23 11.28 -2.65 -14.82
CA TYR A 23 11.09 -3.94 -14.17
C TYR A 23 12.08 -4.18 -13.02
N VAL A 24 13.26 -3.57 -13.08
CA VAL A 24 14.16 -3.51 -11.92
C VAL A 24 13.46 -2.76 -10.76
N LEU A 25 12.86 -1.60 -11.04
CA LEU A 25 12.10 -0.82 -10.03
C LEU A 25 10.84 -1.56 -9.57
N PHE A 26 10.12 -2.21 -10.48
CA PHE A 26 8.95 -3.04 -10.17
C PHE A 26 9.26 -4.08 -9.09
N PHE A 27 10.32 -4.88 -9.28
CA PHE A 27 10.68 -5.90 -8.29
C PHE A 27 11.26 -5.30 -7.00
N THR A 28 11.99 -4.19 -7.09
CA THR A 28 12.51 -3.50 -5.90
C THR A 28 11.35 -2.97 -5.03
N GLU A 29 10.36 -2.33 -5.63
CA GLU A 29 9.14 -1.87 -4.94
C GLU A 29 8.32 -3.05 -4.43
N MET A 30 8.18 -4.11 -5.25
CA MET A 30 7.45 -5.31 -4.86
C MET A 30 7.99 -5.91 -3.55
N TRP A 31 9.32 -6.01 -3.40
CA TRP A 31 9.93 -6.53 -2.17
C TRP A 31 9.76 -5.60 -0.98
N GLU A 32 9.84 -4.29 -1.21
CA GLU A 32 9.57 -3.33 -0.16
C GLU A 32 8.10 -3.39 0.29
N ARG A 33 7.15 -3.45 -0.64
CA ARG A 33 5.73 -3.62 -0.33
C ARG A 33 5.43 -4.96 0.35
N PHE A 34 6.09 -6.04 -0.09
CA PHE A 34 6.05 -7.33 0.58
C PHE A 34 6.42 -7.18 2.06
N SER A 35 7.55 -6.55 2.35
CA SER A 35 8.04 -6.39 3.72
C SER A 35 7.12 -5.49 4.56
N TYR A 36 6.69 -4.36 4.02
CA TYR A 36 5.84 -3.41 4.72
C TYR A 36 4.46 -3.97 5.04
N TYR A 37 3.75 -4.47 4.03
CA TYR A 37 2.39 -4.98 4.22
C TYR A 37 2.37 -6.33 4.94
N GLY A 38 3.37 -7.17 4.73
CA GLY A 38 3.53 -8.44 5.45
C GLY A 38 3.70 -8.22 6.95
N MET A 39 4.62 -7.33 7.35
CA MET A 39 4.82 -6.96 8.75
C MET A 39 3.55 -6.30 9.33
N ARG A 40 2.97 -5.35 8.61
CA ARG A 40 1.80 -4.60 9.05
C ARG A 40 0.58 -5.49 9.32
N ALA A 41 0.39 -6.54 8.52
CA ALA A 41 -0.74 -7.46 8.65
C ALA A 41 -0.69 -8.28 9.96
N ILE A 42 0.50 -8.54 10.48
CA ILE A 42 0.68 -9.34 11.70
C ILE A 42 0.97 -8.50 12.94
N LEU A 43 1.29 -7.20 12.82
CA LEU A 43 1.72 -6.37 13.95
C LEU A 43 0.65 -6.29 15.06
N VAL A 44 -0.59 -5.97 14.72
CA VAL A 44 -1.68 -5.86 15.72
C VAL A 44 -1.99 -7.22 16.33
N LEU A 45 -2.07 -8.26 15.50
CA LEU A 45 -2.30 -9.64 15.97
C LEU A 45 -1.23 -10.08 16.96
N PHE A 46 0.04 -9.87 16.63
CA PHE A 46 1.17 -10.15 17.53
C PHE A 46 1.04 -9.44 18.87
N LEU A 47 0.72 -8.15 18.87
CA LEU A 47 0.63 -7.36 20.10
C LEU A 47 -0.51 -7.85 21.02
N VAL A 48 -1.67 -8.24 20.46
CA VAL A 48 -2.84 -8.65 21.24
C VAL A 48 -2.87 -10.15 21.57
N SER A 49 -2.18 -10.98 20.79
CA SER A 49 -2.09 -12.42 21.03
C SER A 49 -1.48 -12.73 22.39
N SER A 50 -1.96 -13.79 23.01
CA SER A 50 -1.50 -14.19 24.35
C SER A 50 -0.01 -14.57 24.37
N PHE A 51 0.60 -14.52 25.55
CA PHE A 51 1.98 -14.97 25.74
C PHE A 51 2.16 -16.46 25.39
N THR A 52 1.12 -17.27 25.56
CA THR A 52 1.16 -18.70 25.20
C THR A 52 1.17 -18.93 23.69
N GLU A 53 0.70 -17.96 22.91
CA GLU A 53 0.75 -17.93 21.44
C GLU A 53 1.96 -17.16 20.91
N GLY A 54 2.88 -16.77 21.79
CA GLY A 54 4.10 -16.03 21.43
C GLY A 54 3.86 -14.54 21.16
N GLY A 55 2.68 -14.02 21.49
CA GLY A 55 2.39 -12.59 21.44
C GLY A 55 2.72 -11.86 22.73
N TRP A 56 2.34 -10.58 22.81
CA TRP A 56 2.62 -9.75 23.98
C TRP A 56 1.45 -9.59 24.95
N GLY A 57 0.27 -10.07 24.61
CA GLY A 57 -0.92 -10.01 25.47
C GLY A 57 -1.37 -8.59 25.80
N TRP A 58 -1.11 -7.62 24.92
CA TRP A 58 -1.51 -6.23 25.15
C TRP A 58 -3.01 -6.05 25.04
N GLU A 59 -3.53 -5.08 25.74
CA GLU A 59 -4.89 -4.60 25.52
C GLU A 59 -5.01 -4.04 24.09
N ARG A 60 -6.17 -4.27 23.45
CA ARG A 60 -6.43 -3.81 22.07
C ARG A 60 -6.24 -2.30 21.90
N SER A 61 -6.57 -1.52 22.93
CA SER A 61 -6.38 -0.07 22.95
C SER A 61 -4.91 0.35 22.85
N GLU A 62 -4.01 -0.36 23.53
CA GLU A 62 -2.57 -0.09 23.50
C GLU A 62 -1.96 -0.48 22.15
N ALA A 63 -2.30 -1.68 21.66
CA ALA A 63 -1.85 -2.19 20.37
C ALA A 63 -2.26 -1.27 19.20
N LEU A 64 -3.52 -0.83 19.19
CA LEU A 64 -4.04 0.05 18.15
C LEU A 64 -3.51 1.48 18.27
N SER A 65 -3.17 1.95 19.47
CA SER A 65 -2.50 3.24 19.68
C SER A 65 -1.08 3.23 19.12
N LEU A 66 -0.30 2.16 19.36
CA LEU A 66 1.02 1.98 18.75
C LEU A 66 0.93 1.90 17.23
N TYR A 67 -0.04 1.13 16.72
CA TYR A 67 -0.31 1.01 15.29
C TYR A 67 -0.65 2.37 14.66
N ALA A 68 -1.47 3.20 15.32
CA ALA A 68 -1.81 4.55 14.88
C ALA A 68 -0.56 5.44 14.72
N LEU A 69 0.30 5.43 15.74
CA LEU A 69 1.53 6.21 15.72
C LEU A 69 2.46 5.76 14.60
N TYR A 70 2.66 4.45 14.46
CA TYR A 70 3.50 3.87 13.42
C TYR A 70 3.00 4.22 12.02
N THR A 71 1.74 3.92 11.70
CA THR A 71 1.16 4.15 10.38
C THR A 71 1.06 5.63 10.04
N GLY A 72 0.77 6.50 11.01
CA GLY A 72 0.80 7.94 10.82
C GLY A 72 2.18 8.44 10.44
N LEU A 73 3.22 8.11 11.21
CA LEU A 73 4.58 8.59 10.99
C LEU A 73 5.18 8.14 9.66
N VAL A 74 4.79 6.97 9.14
CA VAL A 74 5.18 6.48 7.80
C VAL A 74 4.73 7.43 6.68
N TYR A 75 3.67 8.22 6.87
CA TYR A 75 3.21 9.20 5.87
C TYR A 75 3.86 10.58 5.99
N VAL A 76 4.48 10.89 7.14
CA VAL A 76 5.21 12.16 7.35
C VAL A 76 6.65 12.07 6.86
N THR A 77 7.32 10.96 7.13
CA THR A 77 8.76 10.81 6.83
C THR A 77 9.13 10.91 5.35
N PRO A 78 8.29 10.53 4.35
CA PRO A 78 8.57 10.74 2.94
C PRO A 78 8.81 12.21 2.55
N ILE A 79 8.23 13.17 3.26
CA ILE A 79 8.46 14.60 3.04
C ILE A 79 9.93 14.94 3.29
N PHE A 80 10.47 14.47 4.41
CA PHE A 80 11.87 14.70 4.77
C PHE A 80 12.83 13.85 3.92
N GLY A 81 12.45 12.59 3.64
CA GLY A 81 13.27 11.69 2.83
C GLY A 81 13.45 12.16 1.39
N GLY A 82 12.41 12.75 0.79
CA GLY A 82 12.50 13.39 -0.51
C GLY A 82 13.45 14.60 -0.51
N LEU A 83 13.35 15.46 0.51
CA LEU A 83 14.24 16.62 0.67
C LEU A 83 15.71 16.21 0.86
N ILE A 84 15.96 15.19 1.68
CA ILE A 84 17.32 14.66 1.90
C ILE A 84 17.88 14.08 0.60
N ALA A 85 17.08 13.38 -0.18
CA ALA A 85 17.49 12.84 -1.46
C ALA A 85 17.81 13.95 -2.49
N ASP A 86 16.96 14.97 -2.56
CA ASP A 86 17.16 16.09 -3.50
C ASP A 86 18.40 16.93 -3.18
N GLN A 87 18.75 17.09 -1.89
CA GLN A 87 19.79 18.02 -1.45
C GLN A 87 21.13 17.36 -1.12
N ILE A 88 21.15 16.07 -0.75
CA ILE A 88 22.33 15.43 -0.15
C ILE A 88 22.67 14.09 -0.81
N LEU A 89 21.73 13.16 -0.89
CA LEU A 89 22.02 11.75 -1.21
C LEU A 89 21.88 11.41 -2.70
N GLY A 90 20.97 12.06 -3.39
CA GLY A 90 20.43 11.56 -4.66
C GLY A 90 19.46 10.40 -4.47
N TYR A 91 18.59 10.15 -5.43
CA TYR A 91 17.51 9.18 -5.28
C TYR A 91 17.99 7.74 -5.10
N ARG A 92 19.07 7.33 -5.81
CA ARG A 92 19.60 5.97 -5.73
C ARG A 92 20.13 5.63 -4.34
N ASN A 93 20.98 6.52 -3.79
CA ASN A 93 21.54 6.31 -2.46
C ASN A 93 20.45 6.37 -1.38
N ALA A 94 19.45 7.25 -1.54
CA ALA A 94 18.32 7.32 -0.63
C ALA A 94 17.52 6.01 -0.62
N ILE A 95 17.28 5.39 -1.80
CA ILE A 95 16.61 4.08 -1.91
C ILE A 95 17.44 3.00 -1.22
N ILE A 96 18.76 2.92 -1.47
CA ILE A 96 19.65 1.90 -0.89
C ILE A 96 19.73 2.03 0.63
N ILE A 97 19.94 3.25 1.13
CA ILE A 97 20.01 3.51 2.57
C ILE A 97 18.66 3.23 3.22
N GLY A 98 17.56 3.68 2.62
CA GLY A 98 16.21 3.40 3.10
C GLY A 98 15.93 1.90 3.18
N ALA A 99 16.27 1.15 2.14
CA ALA A 99 16.14 -0.30 2.09
C ALA A 99 16.99 -1.02 3.15
N LEU A 100 18.23 -0.55 3.37
CA LEU A 100 19.12 -1.09 4.41
C LEU A 100 18.52 -0.85 5.81
N VAL A 101 18.07 0.37 6.08
CA VAL A 101 17.48 0.73 7.37
C VAL A 101 16.20 -0.08 7.62
N MET A 102 15.35 -0.27 6.59
CA MET A 102 14.16 -1.14 6.70
C MET A 102 14.54 -2.61 6.94
N THR A 103 15.56 -3.12 6.27
CA THR A 103 16.07 -4.49 6.50
C THR A 103 16.53 -4.67 7.96
N LEU A 104 17.29 -3.72 8.49
CA LEU A 104 17.70 -3.73 9.90
C LEU A 104 16.50 -3.60 10.85
N GLY A 105 15.49 -2.82 10.45
CA GLY A 105 14.25 -2.70 11.19
C GLY A 105 13.50 -4.02 11.31
N HIS A 106 13.31 -4.75 10.22
CA HIS A 106 12.68 -6.07 10.25
C HIS A 106 13.52 -7.10 11.01
N ALA A 107 14.86 -7.04 10.88
CA ALA A 107 15.75 -7.90 11.64
C ALA A 107 15.62 -7.62 13.16
N ALA A 108 15.52 -6.35 13.55
CA ALA A 108 15.26 -5.98 14.94
C ALA A 108 13.89 -6.53 15.40
N MET A 109 12.83 -6.35 14.63
CA MET A 109 11.51 -6.91 14.96
C MET A 109 11.54 -8.43 15.13
N ALA A 110 12.31 -9.16 14.31
CA ALA A 110 12.48 -10.60 14.45
C ALA A 110 13.24 -11.01 15.72
N LEU A 111 14.00 -10.08 16.31
CA LEU A 111 14.75 -10.29 17.55
C LEU A 111 13.96 -9.86 18.81
N GLU A 112 12.70 -9.41 18.65
CA GLU A 112 11.85 -9.01 19.78
C GLU A 112 11.67 -10.13 20.83
N VAL A 113 11.73 -11.38 20.38
CA VAL A 113 11.65 -12.58 21.23
C VAL A 113 12.72 -12.59 22.34
N PHE A 114 13.85 -11.88 22.15
CA PHE A 114 14.91 -11.77 23.16
C PHE A 114 14.73 -10.57 24.08
N TYR A 115 14.28 -9.43 23.53
CA TYR A 115 14.04 -8.19 24.29
C TYR A 115 12.99 -7.33 23.57
N ASP A 116 11.96 -6.92 24.26
CA ASP A 116 10.84 -6.07 23.77
C ASP A 116 11.31 -4.78 23.10
N PHE A 117 12.44 -4.23 23.57
CA PHE A 117 13.05 -3.03 22.99
C PHE A 117 13.30 -3.14 21.48
N PHE A 118 13.61 -4.32 20.97
CA PHE A 118 13.89 -4.52 19.56
C PHE A 118 12.68 -4.26 18.66
N LEU A 119 11.44 -4.47 19.12
CA LEU A 119 10.24 -4.09 18.37
C LEU A 119 10.22 -2.59 18.08
N TYR A 120 10.45 -1.77 19.11
CA TYR A 120 10.42 -0.30 18.98
C TYR A 120 11.53 0.21 18.07
N VAL A 121 12.74 -0.33 18.20
CA VAL A 121 13.87 -0.03 17.30
C VAL A 121 13.49 -0.39 15.87
N GLY A 122 12.87 -1.56 15.67
CA GLY A 122 12.40 -2.01 14.38
C GLY A 122 11.40 -1.04 13.75
N LEU A 123 10.35 -0.65 14.48
CA LEU A 123 9.35 0.30 14.00
C LEU A 123 9.94 1.67 13.63
N ILE A 124 10.86 2.20 14.46
CA ILE A 124 11.56 3.46 14.16
C ILE A 124 12.38 3.34 12.87
N CYS A 125 13.14 2.25 12.71
CA CYS A 125 13.91 2.00 11.49
C CYS A 125 12.99 1.92 10.25
N LEU A 126 11.84 1.26 10.36
CA LEU A 126 10.88 1.16 9.26
C LEU A 126 10.29 2.52 8.88
N ILE A 127 9.96 3.37 9.85
CA ILE A 127 9.47 4.74 9.63
C ILE A 127 10.52 5.57 8.87
N ILE A 128 11.78 5.54 9.32
CA ILE A 128 12.88 6.31 8.71
C ILE A 128 13.21 5.75 7.32
N GLY A 129 13.33 4.44 7.21
CA GLY A 129 13.70 3.76 5.97
C GLY A 129 12.65 3.94 4.87
N ASN A 130 11.36 3.80 5.18
CA ASN A 130 10.27 4.05 4.25
C ASN A 130 10.26 5.51 3.77
N GLY A 131 10.53 6.47 4.67
CA GLY A 131 10.66 7.88 4.32
C GLY A 131 11.72 8.13 3.25
N LEU A 132 12.88 7.48 3.35
CA LEU A 132 13.96 7.59 2.36
C LEU A 132 13.67 6.80 1.08
N PHE A 133 12.94 5.70 1.15
CA PHE A 133 12.72 4.80 0.01
C PHE A 133 11.58 5.27 -0.90
N LYS A 134 10.38 5.38 -0.34
CA LYS A 134 9.12 5.52 -1.08
C LYS A 134 9.05 6.69 -2.07
N PRO A 135 9.39 7.95 -1.72
CA PRO A 135 9.28 9.07 -2.65
C PRO A 135 10.33 8.97 -3.77
N ASN A 136 11.47 8.37 -3.50
CA ASN A 136 12.63 8.38 -4.38
C ASN A 136 12.54 7.32 -5.49
N ILE A 137 12.02 6.13 -5.19
CA ILE A 137 11.82 5.09 -6.21
C ILE A 137 10.77 5.52 -7.25
N SER A 138 9.65 6.09 -6.82
CA SER A 138 8.62 6.63 -7.72
C SER A 138 9.15 7.78 -8.58
N SER A 139 10.06 8.59 -8.04
CA SER A 139 10.73 9.66 -8.80
C SER A 139 11.62 9.13 -9.91
N ILE A 140 12.30 7.99 -9.71
CA ILE A 140 13.10 7.36 -10.76
C ILE A 140 12.20 6.83 -11.88
N VAL A 141 11.05 6.19 -11.55
CA VAL A 141 10.08 5.70 -12.55
C VAL A 141 9.70 6.81 -13.53
N GLY A 142 9.30 7.98 -13.00
CA GLY A 142 8.91 9.11 -13.85
C GLY A 142 10.02 9.61 -14.77
N LYS A 143 11.29 9.51 -14.34
CA LYS A 143 12.45 9.97 -15.09
C LYS A 143 12.95 8.99 -16.14
N LEU A 144 12.46 7.76 -16.16
CA LEU A 144 12.78 6.78 -17.21
C LEU A 144 12.24 7.22 -18.58
N TYR A 145 11.12 7.94 -18.60
CA TYR A 145 10.43 8.35 -19.82
C TYR A 145 10.86 9.77 -20.21
N LYS A 146 11.17 9.96 -21.51
CA LYS A 146 11.60 11.27 -22.05
C LYS A 146 10.45 12.25 -22.19
N THR A 147 9.26 11.75 -22.49
CA THR A 147 8.06 12.55 -22.75
C THR A 147 6.94 12.17 -21.79
N GLU A 148 6.11 13.15 -21.48
CA GLU A 148 4.82 12.89 -20.85
C GLU A 148 3.89 12.21 -21.85
N GLY A 149 2.98 11.34 -21.39
CA GLY A 149 1.98 10.69 -22.22
C GLY A 149 1.72 9.24 -21.86
N GLN A 150 1.03 8.53 -22.76
CA GLN A 150 0.48 7.20 -22.52
C GLN A 150 1.51 6.16 -22.07
N ASP A 151 2.73 6.20 -22.63
CA ASP A 151 3.79 5.25 -22.27
C ASP A 151 4.24 5.42 -20.80
N LYS A 152 4.35 6.69 -20.35
CA LYS A 152 4.70 7.00 -18.96
C LYS A 152 3.58 6.57 -18.00
N ASP A 153 2.32 6.84 -18.35
CA ASP A 153 1.16 6.45 -17.56
C ASP A 153 1.05 4.92 -17.45
N ALA A 154 1.28 4.21 -18.56
CA ALA A 154 1.34 2.74 -18.57
C ALA A 154 2.50 2.21 -17.72
N GLY A 155 3.67 2.89 -17.75
CA GLY A 155 4.81 2.56 -16.88
C GLY A 155 4.49 2.68 -15.40
N TYR A 156 3.80 3.74 -14.99
CA TYR A 156 3.31 3.87 -13.61
C TYR A 156 2.28 2.80 -13.25
N THR A 157 1.42 2.40 -14.20
CA THR A 157 0.46 1.31 -13.98
C THR A 157 1.17 -0.01 -13.72
N ILE A 158 2.22 -0.34 -14.51
CA ILE A 158 3.05 -1.53 -14.28
C ILE A 158 3.73 -1.45 -12.90
N PHE A 159 4.30 -0.30 -12.55
CA PHE A 159 4.92 -0.10 -11.24
C PHE A 159 3.91 -0.30 -10.09
N TYR A 160 2.68 0.21 -10.25
CA TYR A 160 1.59 0.01 -9.29
C TYR A 160 1.16 -1.47 -9.16
N MET A 161 1.22 -2.24 -10.24
CA MET A 161 1.02 -3.70 -10.16
C MET A 161 2.09 -4.36 -9.29
N GLY A 162 3.34 -3.88 -9.31
CA GLY A 162 4.40 -4.32 -8.40
C GLY A 162 4.05 -4.08 -6.93
N ILE A 163 3.52 -2.89 -6.61
CA ILE A 163 3.04 -2.55 -5.26
C ILE A 163 2.01 -3.60 -4.77
N ASN A 164 0.98 -3.85 -5.58
CA ASN A 164 -0.10 -4.77 -5.19
C ASN A 164 0.34 -6.24 -5.16
N SER A 165 1.24 -6.65 -6.06
CA SER A 165 1.82 -8.00 -6.02
C SER A 165 2.64 -8.22 -4.75
N GLY A 166 3.43 -7.23 -4.35
CA GLY A 166 4.19 -7.25 -3.11
C GLY A 166 3.29 -7.29 -1.88
N ALA A 167 2.27 -6.43 -1.82
CA ALA A 167 1.30 -6.41 -0.74
C ALA A 167 0.57 -7.76 -0.60
N PHE A 168 0.08 -8.31 -1.71
CA PHE A 168 -0.59 -9.60 -1.75
C PHE A 168 0.28 -10.73 -1.20
N LEU A 169 1.50 -10.90 -1.76
CA LEU A 169 2.41 -11.97 -1.35
C LEU A 169 2.94 -11.76 0.07
N GLY A 170 3.19 -10.51 0.47
CA GLY A 170 3.68 -10.19 1.81
C GLY A 170 2.66 -10.54 2.89
N ILE A 171 1.40 -10.09 2.74
CA ILE A 171 0.33 -10.42 3.67
C ILE A 171 0.10 -11.94 3.71
N LEU A 172 0.03 -12.58 2.53
CA LEU A 172 -0.22 -14.01 2.41
C LEU A 172 0.84 -14.83 3.16
N LEU A 173 2.12 -14.57 2.93
CA LEU A 173 3.21 -15.43 3.42
C LEU A 173 3.67 -15.03 4.82
N CYS A 174 3.86 -13.73 5.11
CA CYS A 174 4.21 -13.29 6.46
C CYS A 174 3.06 -13.54 7.43
N GLY A 175 1.80 -13.37 6.98
CA GLY A 175 0.62 -13.68 7.76
C GLY A 175 0.56 -15.16 8.10
N TYR A 176 0.64 -16.04 7.12
CA TYR A 176 0.61 -17.48 7.35
C TYR A 176 1.72 -17.96 8.30
N ILE A 177 2.96 -17.53 8.04
CA ILE A 177 4.10 -17.92 8.87
C ILE A 177 3.99 -17.31 10.27
N GLY A 178 3.58 -16.04 10.38
CA GLY A 178 3.39 -15.38 11.68
C GLY A 178 2.36 -16.07 12.54
N GLU A 179 1.18 -16.37 12.00
CA GLU A 179 0.08 -16.98 12.76
C GLU A 179 0.28 -18.48 13.03
N ASN A 180 0.99 -19.23 12.17
CA ASN A 180 1.09 -20.70 12.29
C ASN A 180 2.45 -21.21 12.80
N GLU A 181 3.55 -20.47 12.58
CA GLU A 181 4.89 -20.91 12.93
C GLU A 181 5.54 -20.02 14.00
N GLY A 182 5.09 -18.75 14.12
CA GLY A 182 5.53 -17.79 15.11
C GLY A 182 5.79 -16.41 14.52
N TRP A 183 5.44 -15.37 15.28
CA TRP A 183 5.42 -13.99 14.86
C TRP A 183 6.78 -13.47 14.40
N HIS A 184 7.85 -13.83 15.14
CA HIS A 184 9.24 -13.46 14.81
C HIS A 184 9.69 -14.02 13.44
N TYR A 185 9.20 -15.18 13.02
CA TYR A 185 9.48 -15.71 11.68
C TYR A 185 8.76 -14.89 10.59
N GLY A 186 7.52 -14.43 10.86
CA GLY A 186 6.80 -13.53 9.95
C GLY A 186 7.52 -12.20 9.75
N PHE A 187 8.01 -11.57 10.84
CA PHE A 187 8.82 -10.35 10.77
C PHE A 187 10.16 -10.59 10.08
N GLY A 188 10.82 -11.72 10.39
CA GLY A 188 12.09 -12.11 9.76
C GLY A 188 11.98 -12.33 8.27
N LEU A 189 10.89 -12.98 7.82
CA LEU A 189 10.61 -13.20 6.40
C LEU A 189 10.50 -11.87 5.64
N ALA A 190 9.78 -10.89 6.20
CA ALA A 190 9.69 -9.55 5.64
C ALA A 190 11.09 -8.93 5.45
N GLY A 191 11.97 -9.10 6.44
CA GLY A 191 13.36 -8.63 6.40
C GLY A 191 14.21 -9.31 5.34
N ILE A 192 14.09 -10.62 5.18
CA ILE A 192 14.84 -11.39 4.17
C ILE A 192 14.52 -10.88 2.76
N PHE A 193 13.24 -10.71 2.42
CA PHE A 193 12.85 -10.22 1.10
C PHE A 193 13.19 -8.76 0.88
N MET A 194 13.13 -7.92 1.92
CA MET A 194 13.62 -6.53 1.85
C MET A 194 15.12 -6.49 1.54
N PHE A 195 15.92 -7.32 2.19
CA PHE A 195 17.36 -7.43 1.98
C PHE A 195 17.69 -7.90 0.55
N LEU A 196 17.02 -8.96 0.06
CA LEU A 196 17.23 -9.45 -1.29
C LEU A 196 16.83 -8.41 -2.35
N GLY A 197 15.75 -7.68 -2.13
CA GLY A 197 15.33 -6.57 -2.97
C GLY A 197 16.32 -5.41 -2.98
N MET A 198 16.89 -5.07 -1.83
CA MET A 198 17.97 -4.09 -1.71
C MET A 198 19.20 -4.50 -2.53
N LEU A 199 19.64 -5.75 -2.40
CA LEU A 199 20.79 -6.26 -3.16
C LEU A 199 20.52 -6.28 -4.66
N GLN A 200 19.32 -6.71 -5.06
CA GLN A 200 18.88 -6.70 -6.46
C GLN A 200 18.98 -5.28 -7.05
N PHE A 201 18.49 -4.26 -6.33
CA PHE A 201 18.56 -2.85 -6.78
C PHE A 201 20.01 -2.34 -6.77
N TYR A 202 20.77 -2.59 -5.72
CA TYR A 202 22.16 -2.14 -5.56
C TYR A 202 23.02 -2.58 -6.74
N TYR A 203 22.93 -3.85 -7.15
CA TYR A 203 23.70 -4.38 -8.26
C TYR A 203 23.15 -4.01 -9.65
N ALA A 204 21.90 -3.55 -9.76
CA ALA A 204 21.31 -3.09 -11.01
C ALA A 204 21.29 -1.56 -11.19
N GLN A 205 21.61 -0.76 -10.17
CA GLN A 205 21.39 0.69 -10.17
C GLN A 205 22.02 1.44 -11.36
N ASN A 206 23.09 0.90 -11.95
CA ASN A 206 23.76 1.51 -13.08
C ASN A 206 22.95 1.45 -14.40
N ILE A 207 21.86 0.66 -14.43
CA ILE A 207 20.91 0.64 -15.55
C ILE A 207 20.26 2.02 -15.76
N PHE A 208 20.15 2.83 -14.71
CA PHE A 208 19.55 4.16 -14.73
C PHE A 208 20.49 5.25 -15.29
N GLY A 209 21.75 4.94 -15.63
CA GLY A 209 22.72 5.92 -16.13
C GLY A 209 22.93 7.10 -15.15
N SER A 210 22.59 8.33 -15.55
CA SER A 210 22.68 9.53 -14.70
C SER A 210 21.45 9.79 -13.84
N ILE A 211 20.33 9.06 -14.05
CA ILE A 211 19.08 9.26 -13.31
C ILE A 211 19.32 8.91 -11.83
N GLY A 212 18.93 9.82 -10.94
CA GLY A 212 18.96 9.59 -9.49
C GLY A 212 20.33 9.74 -8.84
N VAL A 213 21.37 10.09 -9.58
CA VAL A 213 22.68 10.46 -9.04
C VAL A 213 22.62 11.89 -8.52
N PHE A 214 23.18 12.14 -7.35
CA PHE A 214 23.29 13.49 -6.79
C PHE A 214 24.22 14.35 -7.67
N ASN A 215 23.74 15.52 -8.11
CA ASN A 215 24.53 16.47 -8.86
C ASN A 215 24.30 17.89 -8.29
N LYS A 216 25.33 18.41 -7.63
CA LYS A 216 25.30 19.71 -6.95
C LYS A 216 24.97 20.90 -7.90
N ASN A 217 25.27 20.77 -9.19
CA ASN A 217 25.01 21.82 -10.16
C ASN A 217 23.53 21.89 -10.59
N ASN A 218 22.81 20.79 -10.57
CA ASN A 218 21.39 20.74 -10.94
C ASN A 218 20.46 21.30 -9.84
N SER A 219 20.89 21.29 -8.57
CA SER A 219 20.10 21.86 -7.47
C SER A 219 20.03 23.40 -7.54
N LYS A 220 21.03 24.07 -8.13
CA LYS A 220 21.03 25.52 -8.32
C LYS A 220 20.26 25.99 -9.57
N GLN A 221 20.14 25.16 -10.61
CA GLN A 221 19.40 25.50 -11.83
C GLN A 221 17.88 25.37 -11.74
N LYS A 222 17.36 24.55 -10.82
CA LYS A 222 15.90 24.44 -10.62
C LYS A 222 15.25 25.74 -10.14
N VAL A 223 15.99 26.61 -9.49
CA VAL A 223 15.48 27.90 -8.96
C VAL A 223 15.32 28.98 -10.03
N VAL A 224 15.97 28.84 -11.18
CA VAL A 224 16.09 29.94 -12.17
C VAL A 224 15.13 29.82 -13.37
N ASN A 225 14.56 28.64 -13.67
CA ASN A 225 13.77 28.41 -14.89
C ASN A 225 12.24 28.41 -14.71
N GLU A 226 11.70 28.95 -13.61
CA GLU A 226 10.25 28.94 -13.30
C GLU A 226 9.50 30.22 -13.74
N SER A 227 10.02 31.02 -14.62
CA SER A 227 9.38 32.25 -15.07
C SER A 227 8.79 32.14 -16.48
N SER A 228 7.78 31.29 -16.69
CA SER A 228 6.81 31.47 -17.79
C SER A 228 5.54 30.66 -17.54
N SER A 229 4.80 31.00 -16.48
CA SER A 229 3.38 30.64 -16.39
C SER A 229 2.57 31.85 -16.90
N LYS A 230 1.68 31.62 -17.89
CA LYS A 230 0.63 32.59 -18.22
C LYS A 230 -0.02 33.02 -16.91
N ASP A 231 -0.12 34.35 -16.67
CA ASP A 231 -0.75 34.96 -15.50
C ASP A 231 -2.19 34.46 -15.38
N LEU A 232 -2.39 33.38 -14.61
CA LEU A 232 -3.73 32.97 -14.20
C LEU A 232 -4.24 34.00 -13.21
N SER A 233 -5.48 34.46 -13.37
CA SER A 233 -6.11 35.36 -12.41
C SER A 233 -5.99 34.79 -11.00
N SER A 234 -5.68 35.64 -10.02
CA SER A 234 -5.58 35.25 -8.60
C SER A 234 -6.82 34.51 -8.10
N LYS A 235 -8.00 34.83 -8.65
CA LYS A 235 -9.26 34.13 -8.37
C LYS A 235 -9.23 32.68 -8.81
N ILE A 236 -8.74 32.39 -10.03
CA ILE A 236 -8.64 31.03 -10.57
C ILE A 236 -7.68 30.19 -9.72
N ILE A 237 -6.54 30.76 -9.36
CA ILE A 237 -5.56 30.10 -8.49
C ILE A 237 -6.20 29.76 -7.15
N PHE A 238 -6.86 30.71 -6.51
CA PHE A 238 -7.54 30.51 -5.22
C PHE A 238 -8.61 29.41 -5.31
N GLU A 239 -9.46 29.44 -6.33
CA GLU A 239 -10.51 28.44 -6.50
C GLU A 239 -9.93 27.02 -6.71
N ARG A 240 -8.85 26.86 -7.50
CA ARG A 240 -8.15 25.59 -7.69
C ARG A 240 -7.48 25.07 -6.40
N LEU A 241 -6.85 25.96 -5.64
CA LEU A 241 -6.27 25.59 -4.34
C LEU A 241 -7.36 25.13 -3.35
N MET A 242 -8.51 25.83 -3.33
CA MET A 242 -9.66 25.42 -2.51
C MET A 242 -10.17 24.03 -2.90
N VAL A 243 -10.20 23.68 -4.20
CA VAL A 243 -10.56 22.33 -4.64
C VAL A 243 -9.58 21.29 -4.08
N ILE A 244 -8.27 21.54 -4.14
CA ILE A 244 -7.26 20.63 -3.56
C ILE A 244 -7.49 20.45 -2.05
N ILE A 245 -7.75 21.54 -1.32
CA ILE A 245 -8.04 21.49 0.12
C ILE A 245 -9.30 20.66 0.40
N ILE A 246 -10.37 20.84 -0.39
CA ILE A 246 -11.61 20.05 -0.26
C ILE A 246 -11.33 18.55 -0.49
N PHE A 247 -10.58 18.20 -1.54
CA PHE A 247 -10.21 16.81 -1.78
C PHE A 247 -9.33 16.24 -0.65
N SER A 248 -8.36 17.01 -0.17
CA SER A 248 -7.49 16.60 0.94
C SER A 248 -8.30 16.38 2.22
N PHE A 249 -9.28 17.25 2.50
CA PHE A 249 -10.17 17.10 3.64
C PHE A 249 -11.05 15.84 3.53
N CYS A 250 -11.66 15.61 2.36
CA CYS A 250 -12.45 14.39 2.13
C CYS A 250 -11.60 13.11 2.17
N THR A 251 -10.34 13.19 1.76
CA THR A 251 -9.35 12.11 1.85
C THR A 251 -9.14 11.63 3.29
N ILE A 252 -9.24 12.54 4.28
CA ILE A 252 -9.15 12.16 5.70
C ILE A 252 -10.23 11.14 6.04
N PHE A 253 -11.49 11.37 5.67
CA PHE A 253 -12.59 10.45 5.98
C PHE A 253 -12.48 9.12 5.26
N PHE A 254 -11.96 9.12 4.02
CA PHE A 254 -11.76 7.89 3.27
C PHE A 254 -10.69 7.02 3.93
N TRP A 255 -9.47 7.55 4.10
CA TRP A 255 -8.37 6.75 4.65
C TRP A 255 -8.53 6.46 6.14
N TRP A 256 -9.18 7.34 6.91
CA TRP A 256 -9.53 7.08 8.29
C TRP A 256 -10.40 5.81 8.46
N ALA A 257 -11.39 5.64 7.61
CA ALA A 257 -12.22 4.44 7.63
C ALA A 257 -11.50 3.24 6.95
N PHE A 258 -10.86 3.45 5.80
CA PHE A 258 -10.17 2.39 5.06
C PHE A 258 -9.06 1.72 5.90
N GLU A 259 -8.31 2.49 6.66
CA GLU A 259 -7.18 2.02 7.47
C GLU A 259 -7.62 1.22 8.72
N GLN A 260 -8.92 1.11 8.98
CA GLN A 260 -9.43 0.11 9.93
C GLN A 260 -9.09 -1.33 9.51
N ALA A 261 -8.79 -1.55 8.22
CA ALA A 261 -8.38 -2.83 7.67
C ALA A 261 -7.13 -3.42 8.35
N GLY A 262 -6.17 -2.58 8.78
CA GLY A 262 -4.98 -3.05 9.50
C GLY A 262 -5.09 -3.00 11.02
N GLY A 263 -6.22 -2.53 11.55
CA GLY A 263 -6.49 -2.38 12.98
C GLY A 263 -7.73 -3.14 13.44
N SER A 264 -8.84 -2.43 13.62
CA SER A 264 -10.08 -3.00 14.17
C SER A 264 -10.68 -4.14 13.33
N MET A 265 -10.56 -4.08 11.98
CA MET A 265 -11.04 -5.18 11.14
C MET A 265 -10.15 -6.44 11.26
N THR A 266 -8.85 -6.28 11.53
CA THR A 266 -7.96 -7.41 11.83
C THR A 266 -8.36 -8.10 13.14
N ILE A 267 -8.67 -7.31 14.19
CA ILE A 267 -9.22 -7.83 15.46
C ILE A 267 -10.57 -8.52 15.22
N PHE A 268 -11.45 -7.90 14.43
CA PHE A 268 -12.74 -8.52 14.09
C PHE A 268 -12.56 -9.84 13.33
N ALA A 269 -11.60 -9.92 12.42
CA ALA A 269 -11.27 -11.15 11.71
C ALA A 269 -10.76 -12.25 12.66
N SER A 270 -9.89 -11.88 13.63
CA SER A 270 -9.34 -12.81 14.60
C SER A 270 -10.37 -13.32 15.59
N ASP A 271 -11.08 -12.40 16.25
CA ASP A 271 -11.80 -12.70 17.48
C ASP A 271 -13.31 -12.91 17.27
N TYR A 272 -13.88 -12.31 16.20
CA TYR A 272 -15.33 -12.30 16.00
C TYR A 272 -15.78 -13.05 14.75
N THR A 273 -14.85 -13.55 13.91
CA THR A 273 -15.19 -14.20 12.65
C THR A 273 -14.98 -15.71 12.73
N ASN A 274 -15.96 -16.48 12.28
CA ASN A 274 -15.79 -17.92 12.11
C ASN A 274 -14.88 -18.18 10.88
N ARG A 275 -13.65 -18.60 11.15
CA ARG A 275 -12.61 -18.85 10.15
C ARG A 275 -12.36 -20.33 9.89
N TYR A 276 -13.09 -21.21 10.59
CA TYR A 276 -12.94 -22.65 10.45
C TYR A 276 -13.78 -23.18 9.29
N LEU A 277 -13.16 -23.97 8.44
CA LEU A 277 -13.77 -24.61 7.29
C LEU A 277 -13.53 -26.13 7.37
N GLU A 278 -14.59 -26.90 7.08
CA GLU A 278 -14.57 -28.36 7.09
C GLU A 278 -15.13 -28.92 5.77
N GLY A 279 -14.82 -30.18 5.47
CA GLY A 279 -15.37 -30.92 4.34
C GLY A 279 -15.22 -30.20 3.00
N SER A 280 -16.31 -30.06 2.27
CA SER A 280 -16.32 -29.40 0.94
C SER A 280 -15.90 -27.94 1.00
N GLY A 281 -16.23 -27.22 2.08
CA GLY A 281 -15.84 -25.83 2.27
C GLY A 281 -14.32 -25.67 2.36
N ALA A 282 -13.66 -26.51 3.14
CA ALA A 282 -12.20 -26.54 3.25
C ALA A 282 -11.54 -26.87 1.89
N LEU A 283 -12.06 -27.86 1.16
CA LEU A 283 -11.53 -28.21 -0.16
C LEU A 283 -11.65 -27.07 -1.18
N ILE A 284 -12.82 -26.44 -1.26
CA ILE A 284 -13.05 -25.29 -2.15
C ILE A 284 -12.08 -24.16 -1.81
N PHE A 285 -11.91 -23.85 -0.53
CA PHE A 285 -10.98 -22.82 -0.08
C PHE A 285 -9.52 -23.16 -0.47
N LYS A 286 -9.05 -24.39 -0.25
CA LYS A 286 -7.71 -24.85 -0.61
C LYS A 286 -7.43 -24.73 -2.12
N ILE A 287 -8.40 -25.14 -2.95
CA ILE A 287 -8.30 -25.01 -4.41
C ILE A 287 -8.25 -23.52 -4.80
N PHE A 288 -9.15 -22.69 -4.26
CA PHE A 288 -9.18 -21.26 -4.55
C PHE A 288 -7.89 -20.56 -4.11
N ASN A 289 -7.43 -20.83 -2.88
CA ASN A 289 -6.16 -20.30 -2.36
C ASN A 289 -4.97 -20.71 -3.24
N SER A 290 -4.91 -21.97 -3.69
CA SER A 290 -3.88 -22.43 -4.62
C SER A 290 -3.90 -21.65 -5.93
N LEU A 291 -5.07 -21.43 -6.51
CA LEU A 291 -5.21 -20.70 -7.77
C LEU A 291 -4.76 -19.22 -7.63
N ILE A 292 -5.24 -18.53 -6.60
CA ILE A 292 -4.89 -17.12 -6.39
C ILE A 292 -3.43 -16.91 -6.02
N THR A 293 -2.76 -17.93 -5.49
CA THR A 293 -1.33 -17.89 -5.14
C THR A 293 -0.46 -18.29 -6.33
N ILE A 294 -0.73 -19.43 -6.97
CA ILE A 294 0.12 -19.99 -8.03
C ILE A 294 0.06 -19.15 -9.31
N VAL A 295 -1.13 -18.67 -9.72
CA VAL A 295 -1.27 -17.94 -10.98
C VAL A 295 -0.46 -16.63 -11.00
N PRO A 296 -0.56 -15.73 -10.00
CA PRO A 296 0.32 -14.55 -9.94
C PRO A 296 1.81 -14.91 -9.86
N MET A 297 2.17 -15.95 -9.11
CA MET A 297 3.55 -16.41 -9.01
C MET A 297 4.12 -16.88 -10.35
N LEU A 298 3.34 -17.57 -11.18
CA LEU A 298 3.74 -17.95 -12.54
C LEU A 298 3.94 -16.73 -13.45
N ILE A 299 3.03 -15.75 -13.37
CA ILE A 299 3.13 -14.49 -14.13
C ILE A 299 4.41 -13.74 -13.74
N LEU A 300 4.66 -13.57 -12.45
CA LEU A 300 5.85 -12.89 -11.94
C LEU A 300 7.13 -13.63 -12.34
N SER A 301 7.14 -14.97 -12.26
CA SER A 301 8.27 -15.80 -12.71
C SER A 301 8.56 -15.62 -14.20
N TYR A 302 7.51 -15.49 -15.02
CA TYR A 302 7.67 -15.20 -16.45
C TYR A 302 8.27 -13.80 -16.68
N ILE A 303 7.84 -12.79 -15.94
CA ILE A 303 8.42 -11.44 -16.02
C ILE A 303 9.90 -11.45 -15.61
N ILE A 304 10.26 -12.19 -14.56
CA ILE A 304 11.66 -12.37 -14.12
C ILE A 304 12.49 -13.03 -15.23
N TYR A 305 11.95 -14.06 -15.87
CA TYR A 305 12.61 -14.70 -17.00
C TYR A 305 12.90 -13.68 -18.12
N LEU A 306 11.91 -12.89 -18.52
CA LEU A 306 12.09 -11.84 -19.54
C LEU A 306 13.12 -10.78 -19.11
N LEU A 307 13.09 -10.34 -17.86
CA LEU A 307 14.04 -9.37 -17.33
C LEU A 307 15.46 -9.95 -17.33
N THR A 308 15.63 -11.16 -16.84
CA THR A 308 16.93 -11.85 -16.80
C THR A 308 17.55 -11.98 -18.18
N LEU A 309 16.78 -12.37 -19.21
CA LEU A 309 17.26 -12.41 -20.59
C LEU A 309 17.84 -11.08 -21.08
N LYS A 310 17.33 -9.95 -20.57
CA LYS A 310 17.77 -8.62 -21.03
C LYS A 310 18.97 -8.08 -20.25
N ILE A 311 19.05 -8.36 -18.94
CA ILE A 311 20.01 -7.70 -18.06
C ILE A 311 21.14 -8.60 -17.54
N TYR A 312 21.03 -9.94 -17.63
CA TYR A 312 21.97 -10.88 -17.01
C TYR A 312 23.42 -10.66 -17.41
N SER A 313 23.69 -10.39 -18.69
CA SER A 313 25.06 -10.17 -19.19
C SER A 313 25.76 -8.96 -18.54
N SER A 314 24.98 -7.95 -18.13
CA SER A 314 25.51 -6.69 -17.57
C SER A 314 25.30 -6.58 -16.05
N PHE A 315 24.26 -7.23 -15.52
CA PHE A 315 23.86 -7.14 -14.12
C PHE A 315 23.63 -8.54 -13.50
N LYS A 316 24.67 -9.39 -13.61
CA LYS A 316 24.61 -10.81 -13.21
C LYS A 316 24.15 -10.99 -11.76
N LEU A 317 24.76 -10.25 -10.81
CA LEU A 317 24.43 -10.37 -9.38
C LEU A 317 22.99 -9.94 -9.09
N SER A 318 22.51 -8.87 -9.69
CA SER A 318 21.11 -8.45 -9.55
C SER A 318 20.14 -9.55 -9.99
N SER A 319 20.41 -10.16 -11.14
CA SER A 319 19.60 -11.27 -11.65
C SER A 319 19.66 -12.51 -10.74
N ILE A 320 20.83 -12.82 -10.16
CA ILE A 320 20.99 -13.94 -9.22
C ILE A 320 20.15 -13.69 -7.95
N TYR A 321 20.22 -12.50 -7.34
CA TYR A 321 19.44 -12.20 -6.14
C TYR A 321 17.93 -12.21 -6.40
N LEU A 322 17.50 -11.73 -7.57
CA LEU A 322 16.10 -11.79 -7.97
C LEU A 322 15.62 -13.25 -8.18
N ILE A 323 16.40 -14.07 -8.84
CA ILE A 323 16.09 -15.50 -9.02
C ILE A 323 16.07 -16.21 -7.67
N LEU A 324 17.06 -15.96 -6.82
CA LEU A 324 17.15 -16.56 -5.48
C LEU A 324 15.92 -16.22 -4.64
N SER A 325 15.47 -14.95 -4.65
CA SER A 325 14.26 -14.55 -3.91
C SER A 325 13.03 -15.31 -4.39
N PHE A 326 12.91 -15.56 -5.71
CA PHE A 326 11.79 -16.34 -6.25
C PHE A 326 11.90 -17.84 -6.00
N ILE A 327 13.08 -18.40 -5.95
CA ILE A 327 13.28 -19.79 -5.52
C ILE A 327 12.82 -19.96 -4.06
N VAL A 328 13.21 -19.04 -3.19
CA VAL A 328 12.82 -19.07 -1.77
C VAL A 328 11.29 -18.93 -1.62
N ILE A 329 10.68 -17.98 -2.34
CA ILE A 329 9.23 -17.77 -2.22
C ILE A 329 8.44 -18.97 -2.79
N TRP A 330 8.88 -19.59 -3.91
CA TRP A 330 8.27 -20.80 -4.43
C TRP A 330 8.37 -21.96 -3.44
N PHE A 331 9.51 -22.13 -2.79
CA PHE A 331 9.68 -23.15 -1.76
C PHE A 331 8.68 -22.94 -0.61
N ILE A 332 8.53 -21.71 -0.11
CA ILE A 332 7.58 -21.37 0.95
C ILE A 332 6.14 -21.62 0.49
N VAL A 333 5.78 -21.18 -0.71
CA VAL A 333 4.42 -21.37 -1.27
C VAL A 333 4.09 -22.85 -1.40
N ILE A 334 5.00 -23.66 -1.96
CA ILE A 334 4.75 -25.10 -2.12
C ILE A 334 4.65 -25.78 -0.75
N TRP A 335 5.51 -25.42 0.20
CA TRP A 335 5.46 -25.92 1.57
C TRP A 335 4.14 -25.56 2.25
N MET A 336 3.72 -24.30 2.19
CA MET A 336 2.47 -23.80 2.75
C MET A 336 1.26 -24.54 2.18
N LEU A 337 1.15 -24.62 0.85
CA LEU A 337 0.03 -25.31 0.19
C LEU A 337 0.01 -26.80 0.52
N ASN A 338 1.18 -27.47 0.54
CA ASN A 338 1.26 -28.88 0.92
C ASN A 338 0.81 -29.10 2.36
N LYS A 339 1.19 -28.21 3.30
CA LYS A 339 0.75 -28.29 4.69
C LYS A 339 -0.77 -28.12 4.79
N GLU A 340 -1.35 -27.15 4.07
CA GLU A 340 -2.80 -26.93 4.03
C GLU A 340 -3.57 -28.15 3.46
N PHE A 341 -3.08 -28.76 2.38
CA PHE A 341 -3.75 -29.91 1.78
C PHE A 341 -3.72 -31.16 2.65
N ASN A 342 -2.70 -31.30 3.52
CA ASN A 342 -2.59 -32.44 4.44
C ASN A 342 -3.49 -32.30 5.69
N ASN A 343 -4.02 -31.13 5.98
CA ASN A 343 -4.94 -30.92 7.09
C ASN A 343 -6.38 -31.28 6.67
N GLU A 344 -7.16 -31.94 7.53
CA GLU A 344 -8.58 -32.26 7.27
C GLU A 344 -9.45 -31.00 7.35
N THR A 345 -9.18 -30.14 8.32
CA THR A 345 -9.82 -28.84 8.53
C THR A 345 -8.89 -27.72 8.12
N THR A 346 -9.44 -26.55 7.83
CA THR A 346 -8.65 -25.35 7.50
C THR A 346 -9.13 -24.19 8.35
N GLU A 347 -8.21 -23.55 9.05
CA GLU A 347 -8.44 -22.25 9.66
C GLU A 347 -7.84 -21.16 8.76
N VAL A 348 -8.69 -20.25 8.28
CA VAL A 348 -8.23 -19.12 7.44
C VAL A 348 -7.47 -18.14 8.34
N PRO A 349 -6.19 -17.82 8.08
CA PRO A 349 -5.45 -16.84 8.85
C PRO A 349 -6.17 -15.48 8.90
N ALA A 350 -6.22 -14.86 10.08
CA ALA A 350 -6.92 -13.58 10.24
C ALA A 350 -6.33 -12.46 9.37
N SER A 351 -5.01 -12.46 9.20
CA SER A 351 -4.30 -11.54 8.32
C SER A 351 -4.68 -11.67 6.83
N TRP A 352 -5.14 -12.85 6.40
CA TRP A 352 -5.42 -13.11 4.98
C TRP A 352 -6.60 -12.33 4.42
N PHE A 353 -7.54 -11.86 5.25
CA PHE A 353 -8.62 -11.01 4.76
C PHE A 353 -8.08 -9.72 4.12
N ALA A 354 -6.97 -9.18 4.60
CA ALA A 354 -6.34 -8.01 3.99
C ALA A 354 -5.77 -8.27 2.58
N THR A 355 -5.48 -9.54 2.21
CA THR A 355 -5.04 -9.89 0.84
C THR A 355 -6.13 -9.63 -0.19
N LEU A 356 -7.42 -9.67 0.22
CA LEU A 356 -8.56 -9.44 -0.65
C LEU A 356 -8.51 -8.06 -1.31
N ASN A 357 -8.01 -7.04 -0.62
CA ASN A 357 -7.84 -5.72 -1.20
C ASN A 357 -6.92 -5.77 -2.44
N SER A 358 -5.71 -6.31 -2.30
CA SER A 358 -4.76 -6.42 -3.41
C SER A 358 -5.28 -7.32 -4.53
N LEU A 359 -5.96 -8.41 -4.20
CA LEU A 359 -6.59 -9.31 -5.16
C LEU A 359 -7.66 -8.57 -5.98
N PHE A 360 -8.56 -7.87 -5.30
CA PHE A 360 -9.64 -7.13 -5.97
C PHE A 360 -9.08 -5.96 -6.80
N ILE A 361 -8.01 -5.28 -6.37
CA ILE A 361 -7.33 -4.27 -7.18
C ILE A 361 -6.82 -4.90 -8.48
N ILE A 362 -6.11 -6.01 -8.42
CA ILE A 362 -5.56 -6.69 -9.61
C ILE A 362 -6.67 -7.07 -10.60
N VAL A 363 -7.80 -7.54 -10.09
CA VAL A 363 -8.94 -7.96 -10.93
C VAL A 363 -9.73 -6.77 -11.48
N PHE A 364 -10.06 -5.78 -10.63
CA PHE A 364 -11.03 -4.74 -10.99
C PHE A 364 -10.40 -3.45 -11.52
N ALA A 365 -9.13 -3.13 -11.21
CA ALA A 365 -8.51 -1.90 -11.70
C ALA A 365 -8.48 -1.80 -13.24
N PRO A 366 -8.18 -2.87 -14.01
CA PRO A 366 -8.24 -2.80 -15.47
C PRO A 366 -9.67 -2.54 -16.01
N LEU A 367 -10.69 -3.10 -15.34
CA LEU A 367 -12.10 -2.92 -15.73
C LEU A 367 -12.56 -1.47 -15.47
N ILE A 368 -12.26 -0.95 -14.29
CA ILE A 368 -12.58 0.44 -13.90
C ILE A 368 -11.83 1.44 -14.79
N SER A 369 -10.56 1.17 -15.09
CA SER A 369 -9.76 2.03 -15.99
C SER A 369 -10.39 2.11 -17.40
N LYS A 370 -10.90 0.99 -17.95
CA LYS A 370 -11.61 1.00 -19.23
C LYS A 370 -12.89 1.84 -19.18
N ILE A 371 -13.65 1.79 -18.07
CA ILE A 371 -14.84 2.64 -17.89
C ILE A 371 -14.45 4.11 -17.90
N TRP A 372 -13.36 4.50 -17.22
CA TRP A 372 -12.90 5.89 -17.18
C TRP A 372 -12.33 6.41 -18.51
N GLN A 373 -11.83 5.52 -19.36
CA GLN A 373 -11.38 5.88 -20.72
C GLN A 373 -12.55 5.95 -21.72
N SER A 374 -13.74 5.53 -21.33
CA SER A 374 -14.93 5.52 -22.16
C SER A 374 -15.72 6.83 -22.06
N LYS A 375 -16.80 6.94 -22.87
CA LYS A 375 -17.77 8.05 -22.77
C LYS A 375 -18.53 8.13 -21.44
N TYR A 376 -18.43 7.10 -20.60
CA TYR A 376 -19.06 7.05 -19.28
C TYR A 376 -18.15 7.59 -18.17
N ASN A 377 -17.07 8.29 -18.52
CA ASN A 377 -16.20 8.93 -17.55
C ASN A 377 -16.96 10.02 -16.78
N ILE A 378 -16.97 9.91 -15.46
CA ILE A 378 -17.61 10.86 -14.55
C ILE A 378 -16.59 11.82 -13.96
N SER A 379 -17.05 12.98 -13.49
CA SER A 379 -16.18 14.00 -12.91
C SER A 379 -15.42 13.51 -11.65
N GLY A 380 -14.26 14.08 -11.39
CA GLY A 380 -13.43 13.73 -10.22
C GLY A 380 -14.16 13.85 -8.88
N PRO A 381 -14.87 14.96 -8.58
CA PRO A 381 -15.63 15.08 -7.34
C PRO A 381 -16.72 14.01 -7.21
N PHE A 382 -17.35 13.63 -8.33
CA PHE A 382 -18.35 12.55 -8.31
C PHE A 382 -17.70 11.19 -7.99
N LYS A 383 -16.56 10.86 -8.63
CA LYS A 383 -15.80 9.64 -8.33
C LYS A 383 -15.46 9.57 -6.85
N PHE A 384 -14.95 10.68 -6.30
CA PHE A 384 -14.52 10.75 -4.92
C PHE A 384 -15.69 10.54 -3.93
N GLY A 385 -16.81 11.22 -4.15
CA GLY A 385 -18.01 11.06 -3.33
C GLY A 385 -18.61 9.66 -3.41
N PHE A 386 -18.65 9.08 -4.62
CA PHE A 386 -19.13 7.72 -4.83
C PHE A 386 -18.20 6.68 -4.17
N GLY A 387 -16.88 6.88 -4.22
CA GLY A 387 -15.91 6.03 -3.53
C GLY A 387 -16.09 6.02 -2.01
N LEU A 388 -16.38 7.17 -1.40
CA LEU A 388 -16.72 7.27 0.04
C LEU A 388 -17.99 6.48 0.39
N ILE A 389 -19.01 6.53 -0.47
CA ILE A 389 -20.26 5.77 -0.27
C ILE A 389 -20.01 4.26 -0.40
N LEU A 390 -19.21 3.83 -1.39
CA LEU A 390 -18.85 2.42 -1.53
C LEU A 390 -18.12 1.90 -0.29
N LEU A 391 -17.15 2.66 0.22
CA LEU A 391 -16.45 2.33 1.47
C LEU A 391 -17.44 2.17 2.63
N ALA A 392 -18.38 3.10 2.77
CA ALA A 392 -19.40 3.08 3.80
C ALA A 392 -20.33 1.86 3.70
N ILE A 393 -20.69 1.44 2.48
CA ILE A 393 -21.47 0.21 2.26
C ILE A 393 -20.70 -1.00 2.80
N GLY A 394 -19.40 -1.09 2.61
CA GLY A 394 -18.58 -2.16 3.18
C GLY A 394 -18.68 -2.23 4.71
N PHE A 395 -18.61 -1.08 5.39
CA PHE A 395 -18.81 -1.02 6.85
C PHE A 395 -20.25 -1.30 7.28
N ALA A 396 -21.24 -0.96 6.46
CA ALA A 396 -22.63 -1.31 6.73
C ALA A 396 -22.84 -2.86 6.71
N PHE A 397 -22.13 -3.60 5.86
CA PHE A 397 -22.12 -5.06 5.91
C PHE A 397 -21.51 -5.59 7.21
N LEU A 398 -20.41 -5.01 7.70
CA LEU A 398 -19.82 -5.39 8.99
C LEU A 398 -20.76 -5.06 10.15
N ALA A 399 -21.37 -3.88 10.13
CA ALA A 399 -22.35 -3.48 11.14
C ALA A 399 -23.55 -4.44 11.16
N TYR A 400 -24.08 -4.81 10.00
CA TYR A 400 -25.18 -5.76 9.88
C TYR A 400 -24.80 -7.15 10.41
N GLY A 401 -23.64 -7.67 10.00
CA GLY A 401 -23.15 -8.98 10.47
C GLY A 401 -22.83 -9.03 11.97
N SER A 402 -22.72 -7.86 12.60
CA SER A 402 -22.40 -7.75 14.03
C SER A 402 -23.62 -7.50 14.93
N ILE A 403 -24.86 -7.49 14.39
CA ILE A 403 -26.08 -7.16 15.17
C ILE A 403 -26.30 -8.14 16.31
N ASP A 404 -26.06 -9.43 16.05
CA ASP A 404 -26.34 -10.49 17.02
C ASP A 404 -25.18 -10.73 18.02
N ILE A 405 -24.12 -9.95 17.97
CA ILE A 405 -23.02 -10.02 18.93
C ILE A 405 -23.49 -9.40 20.25
N PRO A 406 -23.43 -10.16 21.37
CA PRO A 406 -23.83 -9.61 22.68
C PRO A 406 -22.96 -8.40 23.09
N LEU A 407 -23.56 -7.47 23.83
CA LEU A 407 -22.83 -6.32 24.37
C LEU A 407 -21.65 -6.79 25.24
N GLY A 408 -20.49 -6.19 25.02
CA GLY A 408 -19.28 -6.52 25.77
C GLY A 408 -18.65 -7.88 25.44
N ALA A 409 -19.18 -8.64 24.46
CA ALA A 409 -18.58 -9.90 24.04
C ALA A 409 -17.19 -9.63 23.44
N LYS A 410 -16.19 -10.37 23.90
CA LYS A 410 -14.81 -10.31 23.38
C LYS A 410 -14.57 -11.22 22.19
N THR A 411 -15.45 -12.19 21.96
CA THR A 411 -15.40 -13.14 20.84
C THR A 411 -16.80 -13.43 20.32
N ALA A 412 -16.90 -13.80 19.03
CA ALA A 412 -18.13 -14.25 18.39
C ALA A 412 -17.82 -15.21 17.23
N SER A 413 -18.85 -15.64 16.50
CA SER A 413 -18.72 -16.55 15.35
C SER A 413 -19.52 -16.00 14.16
N VAL A 414 -19.10 -14.85 13.67
CA VAL A 414 -19.75 -14.16 12.53
C VAL A 414 -19.24 -14.77 11.21
N SER A 415 -20.11 -14.89 10.22
CA SER A 415 -19.72 -15.41 8.90
C SER A 415 -18.66 -14.53 8.22
N MET A 416 -17.62 -15.17 7.65
CA MET A 416 -16.56 -14.50 6.85
C MET A 416 -17.11 -13.67 5.69
N ILE A 417 -18.31 -13.97 5.21
CA ILE A 417 -18.90 -13.30 4.04
C ILE A 417 -19.01 -11.78 4.24
N TYR A 418 -19.24 -11.32 5.46
CA TYR A 418 -19.33 -9.90 5.78
C TYR A 418 -17.98 -9.20 5.62
N LEU A 419 -16.88 -9.84 6.03
CA LEU A 419 -15.53 -9.32 5.79
C LEU A 419 -15.19 -9.31 4.30
N ILE A 420 -15.56 -10.35 3.55
CA ILE A 420 -15.31 -10.43 2.11
C ILE A 420 -16.04 -9.28 1.40
N PHE A 421 -17.32 -9.02 1.72
CA PHE A 421 -18.06 -7.89 1.15
C PHE A 421 -17.47 -6.54 1.60
N ALA A 422 -17.05 -6.41 2.85
CA ALA A 422 -16.40 -5.20 3.33
C ALA A 422 -15.14 -4.90 2.51
N TYR A 423 -14.21 -5.83 2.37
CA TYR A 423 -13.01 -5.65 1.55
C TYR A 423 -13.32 -5.41 0.07
N TYR A 424 -14.35 -6.05 -0.49
CA TYR A 424 -14.79 -5.79 -1.85
C TYR A 424 -15.22 -4.33 -2.05
N PHE A 425 -16.14 -3.85 -1.21
CA PHE A 425 -16.64 -2.48 -1.33
C PHE A 425 -15.59 -1.43 -0.96
N HIS A 426 -14.72 -1.71 0.01
CA HIS A 426 -13.60 -0.84 0.35
C HIS A 426 -12.64 -0.70 -0.83
N THR A 427 -12.30 -1.80 -1.49
CA THR A 427 -11.43 -1.80 -2.67
C THR A 427 -12.08 -1.09 -3.85
N MET A 428 -13.37 -1.33 -4.09
CA MET A 428 -14.09 -0.59 -5.12
C MET A 428 -14.08 0.91 -4.83
N GLY A 429 -14.30 1.32 -3.56
CA GLY A 429 -14.17 2.72 -3.14
C GLY A 429 -12.77 3.28 -3.40
N GLU A 430 -11.73 2.54 -3.07
CA GLU A 430 -10.33 2.92 -3.31
C GLU A 430 -10.03 3.16 -4.79
N LEU A 431 -10.51 2.28 -5.68
CA LEU A 431 -10.33 2.42 -7.14
C LEU A 431 -10.97 3.69 -7.69
N PHE A 432 -11.99 4.25 -7.01
CA PHE A 432 -12.59 5.52 -7.37
C PHE A 432 -11.85 6.72 -6.77
N VAL A 433 -11.30 6.63 -5.56
CA VAL A 433 -10.67 7.75 -4.83
C VAL A 433 -9.20 7.93 -5.19
N SER A 434 -8.41 6.85 -5.17
CA SER A 434 -6.94 6.92 -5.26
C SER A 434 -6.40 7.58 -6.53
N PRO A 435 -6.89 7.27 -7.74
CA PRO A 435 -6.38 7.91 -8.96
C PRO A 435 -6.76 9.38 -9.06
N VAL A 436 -7.88 9.77 -8.44
CA VAL A 436 -8.38 11.14 -8.50
C VAL A 436 -7.53 12.07 -7.63
N GLY A 437 -7.24 11.69 -6.39
CA GLY A 437 -6.61 12.57 -5.41
C GLY A 437 -5.27 13.15 -5.88
N LEU A 438 -4.28 12.31 -6.10
CA LEU A 438 -2.94 12.74 -6.49
C LEU A 438 -2.90 13.40 -7.89
N SER A 439 -3.73 12.92 -8.82
CA SER A 439 -3.84 13.49 -10.17
C SER A 439 -4.33 14.94 -10.11
N TYR A 440 -5.34 15.23 -9.30
CA TYR A 440 -5.87 16.60 -9.20
C TYR A 440 -4.93 17.54 -8.44
N VAL A 441 -4.18 17.08 -7.44
CA VAL A 441 -3.12 17.89 -6.83
C VAL A 441 -2.14 18.36 -7.88
N SER A 442 -1.64 17.45 -8.73
CA SER A 442 -0.66 17.81 -9.77
C SER A 442 -1.21 18.69 -10.90
N LYS A 443 -2.49 18.51 -11.27
CA LYS A 443 -3.12 19.25 -12.38
C LYS A 443 -3.62 20.63 -11.99
N LEU A 444 -4.14 20.78 -10.76
CA LEU A 444 -4.76 22.03 -10.31
C LEU A 444 -3.77 22.99 -9.65
N ALA A 445 -2.73 22.48 -9.00
CA ALA A 445 -1.76 23.33 -8.31
C ALA A 445 -0.93 24.17 -9.30
N PRO A 446 -0.74 25.47 -9.03
CA PRO A 446 0.25 26.28 -9.75
C PRO A 446 1.65 25.68 -9.59
N LYS A 447 2.51 25.80 -10.61
CA LYS A 447 3.84 25.20 -10.64
C LYS A 447 4.69 25.49 -9.39
N ASN A 448 4.61 26.73 -8.88
CA ASN A 448 5.32 27.16 -7.68
C ASN A 448 4.73 26.64 -6.36
N LEU A 449 3.51 26.10 -6.34
CA LEU A 449 2.81 25.59 -5.16
C LEU A 449 2.58 24.07 -5.17
N VAL A 450 2.98 23.38 -6.23
CA VAL A 450 2.76 21.93 -6.38
C VAL A 450 3.34 21.16 -5.18
N GLY A 451 4.58 21.45 -4.78
CA GLY A 451 5.21 20.80 -3.63
C GLY A 451 4.45 21.05 -2.32
N LEU A 452 3.98 22.28 -2.09
CA LEU A 452 3.19 22.62 -0.92
C LEU A 452 1.85 21.86 -0.90
N MET A 453 1.18 21.74 -2.04
CA MET A 453 -0.10 21.03 -2.14
C MET A 453 0.05 19.52 -1.96
N PHE A 454 1.15 18.93 -2.43
CA PHE A 454 1.49 17.54 -2.05
C PHE A 454 1.75 17.42 -0.54
N GLY A 455 2.40 18.41 0.07
CA GLY A 455 2.55 18.47 1.53
C GLY A 455 1.21 18.44 2.26
N VAL A 456 0.24 19.26 1.82
CA VAL A 456 -1.14 19.26 2.38
C VAL A 456 -1.79 17.88 2.23
N TRP A 457 -1.63 17.23 1.08
CA TRP A 457 -2.14 15.88 0.84
C TRP A 457 -1.52 14.85 1.79
N PHE A 458 -0.21 14.88 1.98
CA PHE A 458 0.46 13.96 2.91
C PHE A 458 0.09 14.20 4.37
N VAL A 459 -0.10 15.47 4.77
CA VAL A 459 -0.62 15.81 6.10
C VAL A 459 -2.04 15.27 6.31
N ALA A 460 -2.90 15.35 5.29
CA ALA A 460 -4.23 14.75 5.34
C ALA A 460 -4.17 13.23 5.55
N ASN A 461 -3.26 12.53 4.84
CA ASN A 461 -3.04 11.10 5.03
C ASN A 461 -2.47 10.76 6.42
N PHE A 462 -1.56 11.57 6.95
CA PHE A 462 -1.07 11.43 8.32
C PHE A 462 -2.20 11.52 9.34
N ILE A 463 -3.05 12.56 9.24
CA ILE A 463 -4.20 12.73 10.11
C ILE A 463 -5.14 11.52 10.00
N ALA A 464 -5.44 11.07 8.78
CA ALA A 464 -6.32 9.95 8.54
C ALA A 464 -5.82 8.65 9.20
N ASN A 465 -4.55 8.30 8.98
CA ASN A 465 -3.95 7.08 9.53
C ASN A 465 -3.84 7.12 11.05
N THR A 466 -3.42 8.25 11.61
CA THR A 466 -3.36 8.44 13.07
C THR A 466 -4.76 8.35 13.67
N ALA A 467 -5.74 9.01 13.07
CA ALA A 467 -7.13 8.97 13.52
C ALA A 467 -7.73 7.57 13.40
N ALA A 468 -7.36 6.78 12.38
CA ALA A 468 -7.83 5.42 12.20
C ALA A 468 -7.45 4.52 13.37
N GLY A 469 -6.18 4.44 13.70
CA GLY A 469 -5.73 3.63 14.82
C GLY A 469 -6.21 4.17 16.17
N PHE A 470 -6.21 5.50 16.35
CA PHE A 470 -6.73 6.11 17.57
C PHE A 470 -8.24 5.84 17.76
N THR A 471 -9.06 5.93 16.71
CA THR A 471 -10.48 5.56 16.83
C THR A 471 -10.64 4.06 17.05
N GLY A 472 -9.81 3.25 16.42
CA GLY A 472 -9.77 1.81 16.63
C GLY A 472 -9.47 1.44 18.09
N SER A 473 -8.63 2.21 18.80
CA SER A 473 -8.28 1.95 20.20
C SER A 473 -9.48 2.08 21.15
N PHE A 474 -10.58 2.71 20.74
CA PHE A 474 -11.84 2.77 21.48
C PHE A 474 -12.79 1.59 21.17
N ILE A 475 -12.34 0.55 20.48
CA ILE A 475 -13.20 -0.59 20.11
C ILE A 475 -13.86 -1.21 21.35
N ASP A 476 -13.09 -1.57 22.38
CA ASP A 476 -13.61 -2.25 23.56
C ASP A 476 -14.59 -1.37 24.37
N PRO A 477 -14.27 -0.10 24.73
CA PRO A 477 -15.23 0.77 25.40
C PRO A 477 -16.53 1.02 24.61
N ILE A 478 -16.45 1.11 23.29
CA ILE A 478 -17.64 1.30 22.44
C ILE A 478 -18.47 0.01 22.38
N VAL A 479 -17.81 -1.13 22.21
CA VAL A 479 -18.49 -2.45 22.11
C VAL A 479 -19.14 -2.84 23.44
N GLU A 480 -18.54 -2.49 24.55
CA GLU A 480 -19.11 -2.72 25.89
C GLU A 480 -20.44 -2.00 26.09
N VAL A 481 -20.56 -0.76 25.62
CA VAL A 481 -21.72 0.10 25.86
C VAL A 481 -22.75 0.04 24.72
N TYR A 482 -22.28 0.06 23.47
CA TYR A 482 -23.13 0.22 22.28
C TYR A 482 -23.13 -0.99 21.34
N GLY A 483 -22.24 -1.95 21.53
CA GLY A 483 -22.07 -3.13 20.68
C GLY A 483 -21.19 -2.94 19.46
N MET A 484 -20.75 -4.05 18.88
CA MET A 484 -19.86 -4.08 17.71
C MET A 484 -20.51 -3.49 16.46
N SER A 485 -21.81 -3.69 16.29
CA SER A 485 -22.57 -3.09 15.17
C SER A 485 -22.46 -1.57 15.18
N PHE A 486 -22.60 -0.92 16.34
CA PHE A 486 -22.48 0.53 16.46
C PHE A 486 -21.07 1.02 16.16
N PHE A 487 -20.04 0.28 16.60
CA PHE A 487 -18.65 0.61 16.27
C PHE A 487 -18.45 0.70 14.75
N PHE A 488 -18.92 -0.27 13.97
CA PHE A 488 -18.81 -0.22 12.52
C PHE A 488 -19.74 0.81 11.85
N LEU A 489 -20.89 1.13 12.47
CA LEU A 489 -21.78 2.18 11.95
C LEU A 489 -21.11 3.56 11.95
N ILE A 490 -20.19 3.85 12.86
CA ILE A 490 -19.41 5.10 12.85
C ILE A 490 -18.69 5.28 11.51
N PHE A 491 -18.04 4.20 11.01
CA PHE A 491 -17.32 4.19 9.75
C PHE A 491 -18.23 4.05 8.53
N ALA A 492 -19.50 3.70 8.70
CA ALA A 492 -20.49 3.74 7.65
C ALA A 492 -21.12 5.14 7.52
N ILE A 493 -21.52 5.76 8.62
CA ILE A 493 -22.29 7.02 8.62
C ILE A 493 -21.43 8.20 8.21
N ILE A 494 -20.24 8.37 8.81
CA ILE A 494 -19.38 9.54 8.58
C ILE A 494 -18.91 9.65 7.13
N PRO A 495 -18.33 8.58 6.51
CA PRO A 495 -17.96 8.64 5.10
C PRO A 495 -19.16 8.78 4.15
N THR A 496 -20.34 8.21 4.50
CA THR A 496 -21.56 8.42 3.73
C THR A 496 -21.93 9.91 3.70
N PHE A 497 -21.93 10.58 4.83
CA PHE A 497 -22.22 12.02 4.91
C PHE A 497 -21.22 12.84 4.08
N ALA A 498 -19.91 12.57 4.23
CA ALA A 498 -18.86 13.23 3.45
C ALA A 498 -19.03 12.97 1.94
N GLY A 499 -19.38 11.73 1.56
CA GLY A 499 -19.66 11.34 0.17
C GLY A 499 -20.84 12.10 -0.41
N PHE A 500 -21.96 12.18 0.31
CA PHE A 500 -23.12 12.95 -0.15
C PHE A 500 -22.83 14.44 -0.29
N LEU A 501 -22.10 15.05 0.65
CA LEU A 501 -21.67 16.45 0.53
C LEU A 501 -20.84 16.68 -0.74
N MET A 502 -19.95 15.73 -1.06
CA MET A 502 -19.12 15.79 -2.27
C MET A 502 -19.98 15.67 -3.55
N LEU A 503 -20.96 14.75 -3.57
CA LEU A 503 -21.88 14.56 -4.70
C LEU A 503 -22.77 15.81 -4.93
N ILE A 504 -23.34 16.37 -3.88
CA ILE A 504 -24.17 17.59 -3.95
C ILE A 504 -23.33 18.79 -4.42
N SER A 505 -22.10 18.89 -3.94
CA SER A 505 -21.17 19.98 -4.29
C SER A 505 -20.49 19.78 -5.67
N ASN A 506 -20.69 18.65 -6.33
CA ASN A 506 -19.98 18.28 -7.56
C ASN A 506 -19.99 19.39 -8.63
N LYS A 507 -21.17 19.95 -8.97
CA LYS A 507 -21.28 21.00 -9.99
C LYS A 507 -20.48 22.26 -9.63
N LYS A 508 -20.46 22.64 -8.34
CA LYS A 508 -19.72 23.80 -7.86
C LYS A 508 -18.21 23.56 -7.91
N ILE A 509 -17.76 22.38 -7.45
CA ILE A 509 -16.34 21.99 -7.44
C ILE A 509 -15.80 21.93 -8.87
N VAL A 510 -16.52 21.28 -9.82
CA VAL A 510 -16.12 21.22 -11.23
C VAL A 510 -16.00 22.61 -11.84
N LYS A 511 -16.90 23.55 -11.49
CA LYS A 511 -16.78 24.94 -11.97
C LYS A 511 -15.51 25.63 -11.43
N MET A 512 -15.15 25.39 -10.16
CA MET A 512 -13.92 25.93 -9.55
C MET A 512 -12.63 25.32 -10.13
N MET A 513 -12.70 24.20 -10.82
CA MET A 513 -11.55 23.56 -11.50
C MET A 513 -11.16 24.23 -12.81
N HIS A 514 -12.02 25.13 -13.35
CA HIS A 514 -11.77 25.91 -14.58
C HIS A 514 -11.31 25.05 -15.76
N GLY A 515 -12.07 24.01 -16.10
CA GLY A 515 -11.86 23.17 -17.28
C GLY A 515 -10.80 22.07 -17.12
N ILE A 516 -10.24 21.87 -15.93
CA ILE A 516 -9.39 20.72 -15.62
C ILE A 516 -10.28 19.57 -15.11
N ASN A 517 -10.41 18.51 -15.92
CA ASN A 517 -11.19 17.32 -15.60
C ASN A 517 -10.32 16.08 -15.58
#